data_8dc872b8679b817fac64f41f54b6cdff
#
_entry.id   8dc872b8679b817fac64f41f54b6cdff
#
_cell.length_a   1.000
_cell.length_b   1.000
_cell.length_c   1.000
_cell.angle_alpha   90.00
_cell.angle_beta   90.00
_cell.angle_gamma   90.00
#
_symmetry.space_group_name_H-M   'P 1'
#
loop_
_entity.id
_entity.type
_entity.pdbx_description
1 polymer ?
#
loop_
_entity_poly.entity_id
_entity_poly.type
_entity_poly.pdbx_seq_one_letter_code
_entity_poly.pdbx_strand_id
1 'polypeptide(L)'
;MVRWKDIFVKDEEMEQEKIYAKQAGYKHLKALGQFFTPKAVAEFMCNWAGKNAKNMLDPAAGNSVFLCQMNRIYPQCKLKGYEIDTGILDFFGNPSGAEMILGDYLTLDWQEKYQAIVGNPPYNKFQAVDNRLNIFNRIYAETGIHYSGNSNLYSLFFIKSIYQLAPQGRLAYIIPSEFLNSAYGTQLKELLLRQGLLRCIINFRYNEEVFPGANTTCCIILLQQMKKKYVDFYNLSSIEELAQLDVGKDFRPPGIRVASNNLKPEE
;
A
#
# COMPACT_ATOMS: atom_id res chain seq x y z
N MET A 1 -18.05 -14.33 -18.24
CA MET A 1 -17.51 -14.58 -19.61
C MET A 1 -16.38 -13.57 -19.80
N VAL A 2 -15.13 -14.01 -19.68
CA VAL A 2 -13.94 -13.15 -19.85
C VAL A 2 -13.84 -12.80 -21.34
N ARG A 3 -13.78 -11.51 -21.67
CA ARG A 3 -13.64 -11.08 -23.06
C ARG A 3 -12.18 -11.18 -23.49
N TRP A 4 -11.92 -11.64 -24.71
CA TRP A 4 -10.57 -11.76 -25.27
C TRP A 4 -9.73 -10.48 -25.14
N LYS A 5 -10.35 -9.30 -25.18
CA LYS A 5 -9.68 -8.00 -24.96
C LYS A 5 -9.09 -7.88 -23.56
N ASP A 6 -9.72 -8.43 -22.53
CA ASP A 6 -9.27 -8.34 -21.14
C ASP A 6 -8.03 -9.23 -20.90
N ILE A 7 -7.84 -10.29 -21.70
CA ILE A 7 -6.66 -11.17 -21.65
C ILE A 7 -5.44 -10.50 -22.29
N PHE A 8 -5.63 -9.85 -23.44
CA PHE A 8 -4.53 -9.15 -24.13
C PHE A 8 -3.99 -7.95 -23.36
N VAL A 9 -4.86 -7.19 -22.68
CA VAL A 9 -4.44 -6.05 -21.83
C VAL A 9 -3.58 -6.51 -20.64
N LYS A 10 -3.90 -7.66 -20.04
CA LYS A 10 -3.11 -8.23 -18.94
C LYS A 10 -1.70 -8.63 -19.40
N ASP A 11 -1.57 -9.13 -20.60
CA ASP A 11 -0.27 -9.53 -21.19
C ASP A 11 0.59 -8.31 -21.56
N GLU A 12 -0.01 -7.23 -22.07
CA GLU A 12 0.71 -6.00 -22.46
C GLU A 12 1.28 -5.23 -21.25
N GLU A 13 0.51 -5.07 -20.17
CA GLU A 13 0.98 -4.39 -18.95
C GLU A 13 2.13 -5.15 -18.30
N MET A 14 2.02 -6.47 -18.15
CA MET A 14 3.11 -7.31 -17.64
C MET A 14 4.36 -7.29 -18.53
N GLU A 15 4.18 -7.15 -19.85
CA GLU A 15 5.31 -7.08 -20.76
C GLU A 15 6.07 -5.74 -20.61
N GLN A 16 5.37 -4.61 -20.44
CA GLN A 16 6.00 -3.31 -20.18
C GLN A 16 6.78 -3.32 -18.86
N GLU A 17 6.25 -3.92 -17.80
CA GLU A 17 6.95 -4.06 -16.52
C GLU A 17 8.21 -4.90 -16.65
N LYS A 18 8.20 -5.99 -17.43
CA LYS A 18 9.39 -6.79 -17.73
C LYS A 18 10.42 -6.01 -18.55
N ILE A 19 9.98 -5.23 -19.53
CA ILE A 19 10.85 -4.38 -20.35
C ILE A 19 11.54 -3.34 -19.47
N TYR A 20 10.76 -2.64 -18.62
CA TYR A 20 11.33 -1.68 -17.65
C TYR A 20 12.32 -2.36 -16.70
N ALA A 21 11.96 -3.49 -16.10
CA ALA A 21 12.83 -4.21 -15.18
C ALA A 21 14.16 -4.63 -15.84
N LYS A 22 14.13 -4.98 -17.12
CA LYS A 22 15.33 -5.30 -17.90
C LYS A 22 16.18 -4.06 -18.19
N GLN A 23 15.56 -2.92 -18.50
CA GLN A 23 16.26 -1.65 -18.78
C GLN A 23 16.85 -1.03 -17.51
N ALA A 24 16.07 -0.91 -16.44
CA ALA A 24 16.51 -0.34 -15.17
C ALA A 24 17.55 -1.22 -14.46
N GLY A 25 17.44 -2.54 -14.64
CA GLY A 25 18.30 -3.54 -14.03
C GLY A 25 17.93 -3.93 -12.62
N TYR A 26 18.13 -5.22 -12.30
CA TYR A 26 17.73 -5.82 -11.02
C TYR A 26 18.31 -5.10 -9.79
N LYS A 27 19.53 -4.58 -9.88
CA LYS A 27 20.17 -3.84 -8.78
C LYS A 27 19.43 -2.55 -8.45
N HIS A 28 18.95 -1.83 -9.47
CA HIS A 28 18.19 -0.58 -9.33
C HIS A 28 16.84 -0.86 -8.65
N LEU A 29 16.06 -1.79 -9.19
CA LEU A 29 14.76 -2.19 -8.61
C LEU A 29 14.89 -2.62 -7.15
N LYS A 30 15.91 -3.45 -6.86
CA LYS A 30 16.19 -3.91 -5.50
C LYS A 30 16.62 -2.76 -4.57
N ALA A 31 17.42 -1.82 -5.07
CA ALA A 31 17.87 -0.66 -4.28
C ALA A 31 16.71 0.26 -3.91
N LEU A 32 15.69 0.35 -4.75
CA LEU A 32 14.49 1.13 -4.50
C LEU A 32 13.35 0.31 -3.84
N GLY A 33 13.49 -1.02 -3.75
CA GLY A 33 12.44 -1.89 -3.21
C GLY A 33 11.18 -1.91 -4.06
N GLN A 34 11.34 -1.75 -5.38
CA GLN A 34 10.24 -1.68 -6.35
C GLN A 34 9.66 -3.07 -6.66
N PHE A 35 8.34 -3.20 -6.49
CA PHE A 35 7.54 -4.36 -6.89
C PHE A 35 6.26 -3.86 -7.57
N PHE A 36 5.98 -4.36 -8.77
CA PHE A 36 4.77 -3.99 -9.51
C PHE A 36 3.55 -4.73 -8.97
N THR A 37 2.53 -3.97 -8.62
CA THR A 37 1.31 -4.54 -8.04
C THR A 37 0.38 -5.06 -9.15
N PRO A 38 -0.10 -6.32 -9.08
CA PRO A 38 -1.06 -6.83 -10.04
C PRO A 38 -2.33 -5.98 -10.09
N LYS A 39 -2.86 -5.75 -11.27
CA LYS A 39 -4.04 -4.91 -11.52
C LYS A 39 -5.26 -5.32 -10.70
N ALA A 40 -5.51 -6.63 -10.55
CA ALA A 40 -6.62 -7.13 -9.73
C ALA A 40 -6.49 -6.76 -8.24
N VAL A 41 -5.26 -6.76 -7.70
CA VAL A 41 -4.96 -6.31 -6.34
C VAL A 41 -5.18 -4.81 -6.23
N ALA A 42 -4.65 -4.03 -7.17
CA ALA A 42 -4.83 -2.56 -7.19
C ALA A 42 -6.32 -2.19 -7.33
N GLU A 43 -7.08 -2.88 -8.17
CA GLU A 43 -8.52 -2.67 -8.33
C GLU A 43 -9.29 -2.93 -7.03
N PHE A 44 -9.01 -4.05 -6.34
CA PHE A 44 -9.62 -4.35 -5.05
C PHE A 44 -9.32 -3.26 -4.02
N MET A 45 -8.06 -2.84 -3.88
CA MET A 45 -7.63 -1.83 -2.93
C MET A 45 -8.27 -0.46 -3.23
N CYS A 46 -8.31 -0.06 -4.50
CA CYS A 46 -8.95 1.18 -4.95
C CYS A 46 -10.47 1.16 -4.73
N ASN A 47 -11.16 0.05 -5.04
CA ASN A 47 -12.59 -0.10 -4.78
C ASN A 47 -12.92 0.04 -3.29
N TRP A 48 -12.10 -0.55 -2.42
CA TRP A 48 -12.32 -0.47 -0.98
C TRP A 48 -12.02 0.94 -0.43
N ALA A 49 -10.87 1.52 -0.77
CA ALA A 49 -10.45 2.81 -0.21
C ALA A 49 -11.18 4.00 -0.85
N GLY A 50 -11.43 3.95 -2.15
CA GLY A 50 -11.94 5.06 -2.94
C GLY A 50 -13.44 5.34 -2.78
N LYS A 51 -14.19 4.47 -2.11
CA LYS A 51 -15.64 4.64 -1.94
C LYS A 51 -15.97 5.96 -1.26
N ASN A 52 -16.62 6.89 -2.00
CA ASN A 52 -16.97 8.25 -1.58
C ASN A 52 -15.75 9.19 -1.39
N ALA A 53 -14.55 8.80 -1.78
CA ALA A 53 -13.39 9.67 -1.70
C ALA A 53 -13.42 10.75 -2.80
N LYS A 54 -13.11 11.99 -2.42
CA LYS A 54 -12.96 13.13 -3.33
C LYS A 54 -11.52 13.39 -3.71
N ASN A 55 -10.58 12.90 -2.90
CA ASN A 55 -9.15 12.94 -3.16
C ASN A 55 -8.46 11.65 -2.72
N MET A 56 -7.44 11.26 -3.47
CA MET A 56 -6.63 10.09 -3.22
C MET A 56 -5.16 10.42 -3.33
N LEU A 57 -4.36 9.75 -2.50
CA LEU A 57 -2.90 9.75 -2.53
C LEU A 57 -2.39 8.34 -2.85
N ASP A 58 -1.41 8.26 -3.78
CA ASP A 58 -0.48 7.15 -3.90
C ASP A 58 0.93 7.65 -3.51
N PRO A 59 1.47 7.26 -2.35
CA PRO A 59 2.72 7.83 -1.84
C PRO A 59 3.99 7.21 -2.47
N ALA A 60 3.86 6.16 -3.28
CA ALA A 60 4.94 5.51 -4.01
C ALA A 60 4.39 4.96 -5.33
N ALA A 61 4.14 5.87 -6.28
CA ALA A 61 3.28 5.60 -7.42
C ALA A 61 3.80 4.53 -8.39
N GLY A 62 5.12 4.38 -8.49
CA GLY A 62 5.73 3.37 -9.36
C GLY A 62 5.23 3.49 -10.80
N ASN A 63 4.68 2.39 -11.34
CA ASN A 63 4.04 2.36 -12.66
C ASN A 63 2.64 3.01 -12.68
N SER A 64 2.23 3.66 -11.61
CA SER A 64 0.95 4.37 -11.43
C SER A 64 -0.30 3.49 -11.51
N VAL A 65 -0.19 2.19 -11.27
CA VAL A 65 -1.32 1.26 -11.37
C VAL A 65 -2.50 1.66 -10.47
N PHE A 66 -2.25 2.14 -9.24
CA PHE A 66 -3.31 2.59 -8.33
C PHE A 66 -3.99 3.86 -8.83
N LEU A 67 -3.22 4.84 -9.32
CA LEU A 67 -3.77 6.08 -9.88
C LEU A 67 -4.62 5.79 -11.12
N CYS A 68 -4.16 4.91 -12.02
CA CYS A 68 -4.91 4.48 -13.19
C CYS A 68 -6.22 3.76 -12.79
N GLN A 69 -6.17 2.84 -11.82
CA GLN A 69 -7.38 2.15 -11.34
C GLN A 69 -8.36 3.13 -10.69
N MET A 70 -7.86 4.04 -9.87
CA MET A 70 -8.70 5.03 -9.20
C MET A 70 -9.38 5.98 -10.19
N ASN A 71 -8.64 6.45 -11.21
CA ASN A 71 -9.21 7.27 -12.27
C ASN A 71 -10.30 6.53 -13.05
N ARG A 72 -10.09 5.25 -13.33
CA ARG A 72 -11.06 4.40 -14.03
C ARG A 72 -12.34 4.18 -13.21
N ILE A 73 -12.22 3.94 -11.90
CA ILE A 73 -13.34 3.59 -11.01
C ILE A 73 -14.06 4.87 -10.52
N TYR A 74 -13.31 5.91 -10.21
CA TYR A 74 -13.80 7.17 -9.64
C TYR A 74 -13.23 8.39 -10.37
N PRO A 75 -13.66 8.66 -11.61
CA PRO A 75 -13.05 9.68 -12.48
C PRO A 75 -13.17 11.11 -11.95
N GLN A 76 -14.01 11.36 -10.95
CA GLN A 76 -14.16 12.67 -10.29
C GLN A 76 -13.23 12.83 -9.06
N CYS A 77 -12.49 11.80 -8.69
CA CYS A 77 -11.55 11.83 -7.58
C CYS A 77 -10.29 12.62 -7.99
N LYS A 78 -9.85 13.57 -7.16
CA LYS A 78 -8.57 14.24 -7.36
C LYS A 78 -7.46 13.28 -6.99
N LEU A 79 -6.50 13.06 -7.88
CA LEU A 79 -5.44 12.08 -7.71
C LEU A 79 -4.10 12.79 -7.55
N LYS A 80 -3.33 12.36 -6.54
CA LYS A 80 -1.95 12.79 -6.33
C LYS A 80 -1.06 11.58 -6.12
N GLY A 81 0.13 11.59 -6.75
CA GLY A 81 1.15 10.57 -6.60
C GLY A 81 2.51 11.16 -6.25
N TYR A 82 3.29 10.46 -5.44
CA TYR A 82 4.71 10.74 -5.22
C TYR A 82 5.52 9.61 -5.83
N GLU A 83 6.61 9.95 -6.50
CA GLU A 83 7.59 8.99 -7.00
C GLU A 83 8.99 9.59 -6.87
N ILE A 84 9.95 8.79 -6.42
CA ILE A 84 11.34 9.21 -6.24
C ILE A 84 12.20 8.84 -7.47
N ASP A 85 11.78 7.85 -8.23
CA ASP A 85 12.51 7.33 -9.39
C ASP A 85 12.07 8.05 -10.67
N THR A 86 12.94 8.90 -11.20
CA THR A 86 12.72 9.58 -12.50
C THR A 86 12.59 8.58 -13.64
N GLY A 87 13.38 7.49 -13.62
CA GLY A 87 13.40 6.50 -14.68
C GLY A 87 12.08 5.78 -14.89
N ILE A 88 11.33 5.51 -13.79
CA ILE A 88 10.02 4.87 -13.91
C ILE A 88 8.98 5.84 -14.47
N LEU A 89 9.04 7.12 -14.07
CA LEU A 89 8.13 8.15 -14.61
C LEU A 89 8.43 8.44 -16.10
N ASP A 90 9.67 8.45 -16.50
CA ASP A 90 10.06 8.64 -17.91
C ASP A 90 9.61 7.47 -18.78
N PHE A 91 9.59 6.25 -18.22
CA PHE A 91 9.19 5.04 -18.95
C PHE A 91 7.67 4.87 -19.07
N PHE A 92 6.93 4.97 -17.95
CA PHE A 92 5.47 4.75 -17.94
C PHE A 92 4.67 6.02 -18.20
N GLY A 93 5.28 7.20 -18.03
CA GLY A 93 4.62 8.49 -18.14
C GLY A 93 3.70 8.81 -16.95
N ASN A 94 3.17 10.03 -16.95
CA ASN A 94 2.21 10.46 -15.93
C ASN A 94 0.80 10.01 -16.31
N PRO A 95 0.04 9.39 -15.39
CA PRO A 95 -1.34 9.02 -15.68
C PRO A 95 -2.21 10.29 -15.86
N SER A 96 -3.09 10.25 -16.86
CA SER A 96 -4.01 11.34 -17.14
C SER A 96 -4.87 11.65 -15.91
N GLY A 97 -5.00 12.94 -15.56
CA GLY A 97 -5.83 13.40 -14.45
C GLY A 97 -5.22 13.26 -13.06
N ALA A 98 -3.94 12.86 -12.95
CA ALA A 98 -3.21 12.81 -11.68
C ALA A 98 -2.13 13.89 -11.60
N GLU A 99 -1.99 14.51 -10.42
CA GLU A 99 -0.85 15.35 -10.06
C GLU A 99 0.30 14.45 -9.59
N MET A 100 1.38 14.36 -10.39
CA MET A 100 2.57 13.60 -10.02
C MET A 100 3.66 14.52 -9.48
N ILE A 101 4.18 14.18 -8.31
CA ILE A 101 5.27 14.89 -7.65
C ILE A 101 6.51 13.99 -7.63
N LEU A 102 7.54 14.42 -8.35
CA LEU A 102 8.86 13.79 -8.28
C LEU A 102 9.54 14.19 -6.98
N GLY A 103 9.73 13.24 -6.08
CA GLY A 103 10.40 13.47 -4.80
C GLY A 103 10.07 12.46 -3.71
N ASP A 104 10.79 12.56 -2.61
CA ASP A 104 10.62 11.67 -1.46
C ASP A 104 9.38 12.06 -0.64
N TYR A 105 8.36 11.22 -0.72
CA TYR A 105 7.13 11.37 0.06
C TYR A 105 7.38 11.64 1.55
N LEU A 106 8.35 11.00 2.18
CA LEU A 106 8.59 11.12 3.63
C LEU A 106 9.09 12.51 4.03
N THR A 107 9.71 13.26 3.11
CA THR A 107 10.29 14.58 3.39
C THR A 107 9.40 15.74 2.93
N LEU A 108 8.59 15.51 1.89
CA LEU A 108 7.71 16.52 1.32
C LEU A 108 6.41 16.69 2.13
N ASP A 109 5.50 17.47 1.65
CA ASP A 109 4.24 17.88 2.28
C ASP A 109 3.67 16.93 3.35
N TRP A 110 3.38 17.47 4.56
CA TRP A 110 2.80 16.72 5.67
C TRP A 110 1.39 17.19 6.05
N GLN A 111 0.93 18.31 5.49
CA GLN A 111 -0.28 18.98 5.98
C GLN A 111 -1.54 18.56 5.20
N GLU A 112 -1.40 18.21 3.94
CA GLU A 112 -2.53 17.80 3.11
C GLU A 112 -3.17 16.50 3.64
N LYS A 113 -4.51 16.45 3.64
CA LYS A 113 -5.30 15.31 4.13
C LYS A 113 -6.04 14.64 2.98
N TYR A 114 -6.06 13.30 3.02
CA TYR A 114 -6.65 12.48 1.97
C TYR A 114 -7.75 11.58 2.49
N GLN A 115 -8.81 11.44 1.71
CA GLN A 115 -9.92 10.53 2.02
C GLN A 115 -9.62 9.10 1.61
N ALA A 116 -8.77 8.91 0.60
CA ALA A 116 -8.21 7.62 0.24
C ALA A 116 -6.69 7.70 0.14
N ILE A 117 -5.99 6.73 0.72
CA ILE A 117 -4.55 6.52 0.52
C ILE A 117 -4.38 5.06 0.11
N VAL A 118 -3.78 4.82 -1.06
CA VAL A 118 -3.58 3.47 -1.59
C VAL A 118 -2.17 3.38 -2.13
N GLY A 119 -1.48 2.26 -1.90
CA GLY A 119 -0.14 2.12 -2.43
C GLY A 119 0.55 0.81 -2.07
N ASN A 120 1.70 0.63 -2.69
CA ASN A 120 2.67 -0.41 -2.41
C ASN A 120 3.99 0.26 -2.01
N PRO A 121 4.16 0.64 -0.71
CA PRO A 121 5.35 1.35 -0.26
C PRO A 121 6.60 0.48 -0.37
N PRO A 122 7.81 1.07 -0.51
CA PRO A 122 9.04 0.32 -0.71
C PRO A 122 9.39 -0.60 0.47
N TYR A 123 9.91 -1.81 0.16
CA TYR A 123 10.17 -2.88 1.14
C TYR A 123 11.58 -2.84 1.75
N ASN A 124 12.38 -1.86 1.42
CA ASN A 124 13.76 -1.76 1.89
C ASN A 124 13.86 -1.54 3.40
N LYS A 125 14.98 -1.98 3.97
CA LYS A 125 15.34 -1.63 5.34
C LYS A 125 15.67 -0.15 5.40
N PHE A 126 15.12 0.55 6.37
CA PHE A 126 15.36 1.99 6.55
C PHE A 126 16.84 2.35 6.78
N GLN A 127 17.64 1.42 7.29
CA GLN A 127 19.09 1.58 7.47
C GLN A 127 19.86 1.89 6.17
N ALA A 128 19.29 1.55 5.01
CA ALA A 128 19.87 1.79 3.70
C ALA A 128 19.55 3.19 3.14
N VAL A 129 18.80 4.03 3.86
CA VAL A 129 18.39 5.37 3.40
C VAL A 129 19.36 6.43 3.87
N ASP A 130 19.91 7.24 2.94
CA ASP A 130 20.95 8.23 3.25
C ASP A 130 20.48 9.38 4.16
N ASN A 131 19.20 9.77 4.08
CA ASN A 131 18.66 10.94 4.78
C ASN A 131 17.88 10.60 6.07
N ARG A 132 18.25 9.51 6.74
CA ARG A 132 17.51 8.93 7.89
C ARG A 132 17.20 9.90 9.02
N LEU A 133 18.20 10.68 9.43
CA LEU A 133 18.03 11.60 10.57
C LEU A 133 16.98 12.68 10.28
N ASN A 134 16.97 13.22 9.07
CA ASN A 134 15.98 14.22 8.68
C ASN A 134 14.57 13.63 8.64
N ILE A 135 14.42 12.40 8.14
CA ILE A 135 13.13 11.70 8.12
C ILE A 135 12.63 11.45 9.54
N PHE A 136 13.49 10.93 10.45
CA PHE A 136 13.09 10.73 11.85
C PHE A 136 12.75 12.02 12.57
N ASN A 137 13.56 13.07 12.41
CA ASN A 137 13.29 14.37 13.00
C ASN A 137 11.96 14.94 12.50
N ARG A 138 11.68 14.76 11.20
CA ARG A 138 10.42 15.20 10.61
C ARG A 138 9.22 14.42 11.16
N ILE A 139 9.31 13.10 11.20
CA ILE A 139 8.27 12.24 11.78
C ILE A 139 8.00 12.65 13.23
N TYR A 140 9.05 12.80 14.03
CA TYR A 140 8.90 13.21 15.42
C TYR A 140 8.26 14.61 15.56
N ALA A 141 8.72 15.57 14.79
CA ALA A 141 8.18 16.94 14.82
C ALA A 141 6.68 17.00 14.45
N GLU A 142 6.25 16.20 13.48
CA GLU A 142 4.86 16.21 12.99
C GLU A 142 3.92 15.34 13.83
N THR A 143 4.41 14.24 14.40
CA THR A 143 3.56 13.20 15.01
C THR A 143 3.82 12.96 16.50
N GLY A 144 4.95 13.42 17.04
CA GLY A 144 5.41 13.10 18.40
C GLY A 144 5.87 11.63 18.57
N ILE A 145 5.92 10.85 17.50
CA ILE A 145 6.26 9.43 17.55
C ILE A 145 7.78 9.26 17.45
N HIS A 146 8.39 8.69 18.50
CA HIS A 146 9.75 8.15 18.43
C HIS A 146 9.72 6.77 17.78
N TYR A 147 10.39 6.65 16.63
CA TYR A 147 10.45 5.38 15.93
C TYR A 147 11.88 4.83 15.89
N SER A 148 12.06 3.51 16.07
CA SER A 148 13.41 2.91 16.12
C SER A 148 13.99 2.71 14.72
N GLY A 149 15.33 2.87 14.59
CA GLY A 149 16.04 2.73 13.32
C GLY A 149 16.09 1.31 12.72
N ASN A 150 15.60 0.30 13.44
CA ASN A 150 15.60 -1.10 12.98
C ASN A 150 14.33 -1.49 12.21
N SER A 151 13.71 -0.53 11.53
CA SER A 151 12.42 -0.72 10.87
C SER A 151 12.56 -0.77 9.35
N ASN A 152 11.56 -1.33 8.70
CA ASN A 152 11.43 -1.26 7.26
C ASN A 152 10.80 0.09 6.83
N LEU A 153 11.17 0.54 5.63
CA LEU A 153 10.76 1.84 5.10
C LEU A 153 9.23 1.98 5.04
N TYR A 154 8.50 0.93 4.68
CA TYR A 154 7.03 0.95 4.62
C TYR A 154 6.37 1.34 5.97
N SER A 155 7.02 1.07 7.11
CA SER A 155 6.48 1.47 8.42
C SER A 155 6.41 2.99 8.58
N LEU A 156 7.37 3.72 8.02
CA LEU A 156 7.38 5.19 8.03
C LEU A 156 6.31 5.75 7.10
N PHE A 157 6.08 5.08 5.96
CA PHE A 157 4.96 5.40 5.08
C PHE A 157 3.62 5.24 5.82
N PHE A 158 3.44 4.18 6.62
CA PHE A 158 2.24 4.04 7.47
C PHE A 158 2.08 5.21 8.43
N ILE A 159 3.14 5.60 9.16
CA ILE A 159 3.07 6.70 10.13
C ILE A 159 2.60 7.99 9.44
N LYS A 160 3.28 8.39 8.35
CA LYS A 160 2.90 9.60 7.62
C LYS A 160 1.50 9.50 7.02
N SER A 161 1.16 8.38 6.40
CA SER A 161 -0.15 8.19 5.77
C SER A 161 -1.29 8.19 6.79
N ILE A 162 -1.11 7.60 7.97
CA ILE A 162 -2.09 7.68 9.05
C ILE A 162 -2.26 9.14 9.51
N TYR A 163 -1.16 9.89 9.61
CA TYR A 163 -1.21 11.32 9.93
C TYR A 163 -1.96 12.13 8.86
N GLN A 164 -1.77 11.82 7.59
CA GLN A 164 -2.43 12.48 6.46
C GLN A 164 -3.84 11.93 6.16
N LEU A 165 -4.31 10.91 6.85
CA LEU A 165 -5.63 10.36 6.64
C LEU A 165 -6.71 11.31 7.17
N ALA A 166 -7.64 11.72 6.29
CA ALA A 166 -8.77 12.56 6.66
C ALA A 166 -9.76 11.83 7.60
N PRO A 167 -10.61 12.53 8.36
CA PRO A 167 -11.69 11.89 9.12
C PRO A 167 -12.53 10.95 8.24
N GLN A 168 -12.78 9.74 8.72
CA GLN A 168 -13.43 8.64 8.01
C GLN A 168 -12.69 8.12 6.76
N GLY A 169 -11.53 8.69 6.44
CA GLY A 169 -10.68 8.28 5.34
C GLY A 169 -10.22 6.82 5.46
N ARG A 170 -9.80 6.23 4.35
CA ARG A 170 -9.38 4.83 4.23
C ARG A 170 -7.99 4.73 3.64
N LEU A 171 -7.21 3.81 4.20
CA LEU A 171 -5.87 3.49 3.72
C LEU A 171 -5.79 2.01 3.39
N ALA A 172 -5.32 1.68 2.20
CA ALA A 172 -5.04 0.32 1.78
C ALA A 172 -3.58 0.22 1.31
N TYR A 173 -2.78 -0.58 2.01
CA TYR A 173 -1.39 -0.86 1.64
C TYR A 173 -1.18 -2.36 1.43
N ILE A 174 -0.41 -2.71 0.42
CA ILE A 174 0.15 -4.05 0.28
C ILE A 174 1.61 -4.02 0.74
N ILE A 175 1.97 -4.92 1.66
CA ILE A 175 3.30 -4.97 2.29
C ILE A 175 3.72 -6.42 2.54
N PRO A 176 5.01 -6.69 2.81
CA PRO A 176 5.45 -8.00 3.26
C PRO A 176 4.75 -8.43 4.55
N SER A 177 4.24 -9.66 4.60
CA SER A 177 3.55 -10.20 5.79
C SER A 177 4.49 -10.55 6.94
N GLU A 178 5.80 -10.53 6.72
CA GLU A 178 6.82 -10.79 7.75
C GLU A 178 6.68 -9.91 9.00
N PHE A 179 6.14 -8.69 8.88
CA PHE A 179 5.95 -7.81 10.03
C PHE A 179 5.00 -8.41 11.08
N LEU A 180 4.09 -9.28 10.68
CA LEU A 180 3.16 -9.95 11.60
C LEU A 180 3.90 -10.81 12.63
N ASN A 181 5.02 -11.43 12.23
CA ASN A 181 5.76 -12.39 13.04
C ASN A 181 7.17 -11.91 13.44
N SER A 182 7.50 -10.64 13.17
CA SER A 182 8.84 -10.11 13.44
C SER A 182 8.87 -9.13 14.61
N ALA A 183 9.99 -9.09 15.33
CA ALA A 183 10.20 -8.15 16.41
C ALA A 183 10.13 -6.68 15.95
N TYR A 184 10.61 -6.37 14.73
CA TYR A 184 10.52 -5.02 14.19
C TYR A 184 9.09 -4.61 13.82
N GLY A 185 8.20 -5.59 13.58
CA GLY A 185 6.79 -5.34 13.32
C GLY A 185 5.98 -4.91 14.54
N THR A 186 6.50 -5.15 15.75
CA THR A 186 5.78 -4.85 17.00
C THR A 186 5.41 -3.37 17.09
N GLN A 187 6.32 -2.44 16.77
CA GLN A 187 6.02 -1.01 16.79
C GLN A 187 4.92 -0.62 15.79
N LEU A 188 4.93 -1.21 14.59
CA LEU A 188 3.87 -0.99 13.60
C LEU A 188 2.53 -1.57 14.10
N LYS A 189 2.53 -2.79 14.63
CA LYS A 189 1.32 -3.41 15.21
C LYS A 189 0.76 -2.56 16.34
N GLU A 190 1.60 -2.09 17.25
CA GLU A 190 1.18 -1.17 18.32
C GLU A 190 0.51 0.10 17.78
N LEU A 191 1.12 0.73 16.77
CA LEU A 191 0.56 1.94 16.15
C LEU A 191 -0.83 1.66 15.57
N LEU A 192 -0.98 0.57 14.81
CA LEU A 192 -2.24 0.20 14.17
C LEU A 192 -3.34 -0.14 15.18
N LEU A 193 -3.00 -0.82 16.26
CA LEU A 193 -3.95 -1.23 17.30
C LEU A 193 -4.33 -0.09 18.25
N ARG A 194 -3.36 0.70 18.72
CA ARG A 194 -3.63 1.81 19.67
C ARG A 194 -4.61 2.83 19.12
N GLN A 195 -4.55 3.11 17.84
CA GLN A 195 -5.47 4.06 17.21
C GLN A 195 -6.83 3.44 16.85
N GLY A 196 -6.95 2.11 16.91
CA GLY A 196 -8.19 1.39 16.58
C GLY A 196 -8.62 1.55 15.13
N LEU A 197 -7.66 1.77 14.24
CA LEU A 197 -7.91 2.06 12.82
C LEU A 197 -7.95 0.79 11.97
N LEU A 198 -7.35 -0.30 12.44
CA LEU A 198 -7.23 -1.55 11.71
C LEU A 198 -8.61 -2.15 11.44
N ARG A 199 -8.85 -2.50 10.18
CA ARG A 199 -10.12 -3.06 9.69
C ARG A 199 -10.00 -4.49 9.28
N CYS A 200 -8.98 -4.75 8.47
CA CYS A 200 -8.80 -6.04 7.87
C CYS A 200 -7.33 -6.26 7.52
N ILE A 201 -6.91 -7.51 7.66
CA ILE A 201 -5.65 -8.03 7.13
C ILE A 201 -6.01 -9.17 6.18
N ILE A 202 -5.56 -9.05 4.92
CA ILE A 202 -5.74 -10.07 3.90
C ILE A 202 -4.34 -10.61 3.56
N ASN A 203 -4.05 -11.82 3.97
CA ASN A 203 -2.78 -12.49 3.74
C ASN A 203 -2.87 -13.40 2.51
N PHE A 204 -1.82 -13.42 1.68
CA PHE A 204 -1.68 -14.36 0.56
C PHE A 204 -0.77 -15.50 0.98
N ARG A 205 -1.27 -16.74 0.84
CA ARG A 205 -0.50 -17.95 1.21
C ARG A 205 0.65 -18.23 0.25
N TYR A 206 0.47 -17.88 -1.02
CA TYR A 206 1.43 -18.10 -2.09
C TYR A 206 1.82 -16.79 -2.75
N ASN A 207 3.10 -16.59 -2.93
CA ASN A 207 3.66 -15.31 -3.38
C ASN A 207 3.77 -15.20 -4.89
N GLU A 208 3.91 -16.33 -5.56
CA GLU A 208 4.23 -16.36 -7.00
C GLU A 208 3.16 -15.69 -7.87
N GLU A 209 1.91 -15.62 -7.37
CA GLU A 209 0.82 -14.96 -8.09
C GLU A 209 0.82 -13.43 -7.88
N VAL A 210 1.27 -12.95 -6.71
CA VAL A 210 1.23 -11.52 -6.37
C VAL A 210 2.50 -10.83 -6.83
N PHE A 211 3.67 -11.39 -6.49
CA PHE A 211 4.98 -10.86 -6.84
C PHE A 211 5.90 -11.99 -7.33
N PRO A 212 5.87 -12.32 -8.62
CA PRO A 212 6.73 -13.37 -9.17
C PRO A 212 8.20 -13.14 -8.86
N GLY A 213 8.87 -14.16 -8.30
CA GLY A 213 10.28 -14.09 -7.93
C GLY A 213 10.59 -13.34 -6.61
N ALA A 214 9.59 -12.90 -5.86
CA ALA A 214 9.81 -12.39 -4.51
C ALA A 214 9.95 -13.54 -3.49
N ASN A 215 10.88 -13.39 -2.55
CA ASN A 215 11.14 -14.39 -1.50
C ASN A 215 10.27 -14.22 -0.25
N THR A 216 9.30 -13.30 -0.26
CA THR A 216 8.49 -12.98 0.91
C THR A 216 7.00 -12.99 0.58
N THR A 217 6.19 -13.51 1.47
CA THR A 217 4.72 -13.41 1.36
C THR A 217 4.28 -11.97 1.62
N CYS A 218 3.16 -11.58 1.05
CA CYS A 218 2.60 -10.24 1.24
C CYS A 218 1.18 -10.30 1.81
N CYS A 219 0.76 -9.16 2.36
CA CYS A 219 -0.59 -8.98 2.84
C CYS A 219 -1.11 -7.57 2.51
N ILE A 220 -2.43 -7.44 2.38
CA ILE A 220 -3.10 -6.16 2.28
C ILE A 220 -3.56 -5.76 3.67
N ILE A 221 -3.20 -4.54 4.09
CA ILE A 221 -3.63 -3.92 5.34
C ILE A 221 -4.66 -2.84 5.01
N LEU A 222 -5.85 -2.97 5.58
CA LEU A 222 -6.93 -2.02 5.40
C LEU A 222 -7.17 -1.25 6.71
N LEU A 223 -7.01 0.07 6.67
CA LEU A 223 -7.26 0.99 7.79
C LEU A 223 -8.39 1.95 7.45
N GLN A 224 -9.15 2.34 8.46
CA GLN A 224 -10.12 3.43 8.33
C GLN A 224 -10.07 4.35 9.54
N GLN A 225 -10.06 5.66 9.32
CA GLN A 225 -10.05 6.70 10.36
C GLN A 225 -11.40 6.74 11.12
N MET A 226 -11.73 5.62 11.76
CA MET A 226 -12.91 5.41 12.59
C MET A 226 -12.70 4.18 13.46
N LYS A 227 -12.83 4.31 14.78
CA LYS A 227 -12.67 3.18 15.70
C LYS A 227 -13.68 2.06 15.42
N LYS A 228 -13.22 0.83 15.42
CA LYS A 228 -14.05 -0.39 15.28
C LYS A 228 -13.78 -1.38 16.40
N LYS A 229 -14.82 -2.20 16.65
CA LYS A 229 -14.79 -3.25 17.69
C LYS A 229 -14.09 -4.52 17.22
N TYR A 230 -13.95 -4.73 15.90
CA TYR A 230 -13.45 -5.97 15.32
C TYR A 230 -12.48 -5.71 14.19
N VAL A 231 -11.55 -6.63 14.03
CA VAL A 231 -10.63 -6.74 12.90
C VAL A 231 -10.92 -8.06 12.18
N ASP A 232 -10.98 -8.03 10.87
CA ASP A 232 -11.20 -9.19 10.03
C ASP A 232 -9.88 -9.70 9.45
N PHE A 233 -9.69 -11.01 9.42
CA PHE A 233 -8.50 -11.67 8.87
C PHE A 233 -8.92 -12.66 7.80
N TYR A 234 -8.26 -12.60 6.65
CA TYR A 234 -8.43 -13.52 5.54
C TYR A 234 -7.09 -14.12 5.12
N ASN A 235 -7.09 -15.40 4.78
CA ASN A 235 -5.96 -16.08 4.17
C ASN A 235 -6.39 -16.59 2.79
N LEU A 236 -5.94 -15.94 1.75
CA LEU A 236 -6.28 -16.26 0.37
C LEU A 236 -5.24 -17.18 -0.25
N SER A 237 -5.71 -18.10 -1.08
CA SER A 237 -4.87 -19.00 -1.85
C SER A 237 -4.59 -18.50 -3.25
N SER A 238 -5.41 -17.54 -3.76
CA SER A 238 -5.20 -16.90 -5.06
C SER A 238 -5.68 -15.44 -5.07
N ILE A 239 -5.25 -14.68 -6.09
CA ILE A 239 -5.68 -13.28 -6.29
C ILE A 239 -7.16 -13.21 -6.68
N GLU A 240 -7.68 -14.20 -7.38
CA GLU A 240 -9.08 -14.26 -7.82
C GLU A 240 -10.06 -14.26 -6.65
N GLU A 241 -9.66 -14.81 -5.51
CA GLU A 241 -10.48 -14.80 -4.29
C GLU A 241 -10.75 -13.38 -3.78
N LEU A 242 -9.93 -12.37 -4.12
CA LEU A 242 -10.19 -10.96 -3.77
C LEU A 242 -11.54 -10.46 -4.30
N ALA A 243 -11.94 -10.89 -5.49
CA ALA A 243 -13.21 -10.48 -6.11
C ALA A 243 -14.44 -10.93 -5.31
N GLN A 244 -14.29 -11.91 -4.43
CA GLN A 244 -15.36 -12.47 -3.61
C GLN A 244 -15.45 -11.80 -2.23
N LEU A 245 -14.46 -10.97 -1.87
CA LEU A 245 -14.43 -10.28 -0.57
C LEU A 245 -15.23 -8.98 -0.61
N ASP A 246 -16.23 -8.87 0.24
CA ASP A 246 -16.95 -7.61 0.51
C ASP A 246 -16.57 -7.11 1.93
N VAL A 247 -15.38 -6.53 2.04
CA VAL A 247 -14.85 -6.04 3.32
C VAL A 247 -15.68 -4.85 3.80
N GLY A 248 -16.36 -5.03 4.92
CA GLY A 248 -17.04 -3.94 5.62
C GLY A 248 -18.57 -3.96 5.57
N LYS A 249 -19.21 -4.89 4.84
CA LYS A 249 -20.68 -5.08 4.94
C LYS A 249 -21.00 -6.18 5.93
N ASP A 250 -20.87 -7.41 5.56
CA ASP A 250 -21.10 -8.55 6.42
C ASP A 250 -19.89 -9.46 6.40
N PHE A 251 -19.36 -9.77 7.60
CA PHE A 251 -18.31 -10.75 7.72
C PHE A 251 -18.80 -12.10 7.20
N ARG A 252 -18.09 -12.67 6.23
CA ARG A 252 -18.41 -13.99 5.68
C ARG A 252 -17.21 -14.93 5.75
N PRO A 253 -17.40 -16.22 6.05
CA PRO A 253 -16.34 -17.20 5.90
C PRO A 253 -15.73 -17.16 4.47
N PRO A 254 -14.42 -17.44 4.30
CA PRO A 254 -13.56 -18.16 5.24
C PRO A 254 -12.69 -17.26 6.16
N GLY A 255 -13.10 -16.05 6.51
CA GLY A 255 -12.31 -15.16 7.37
C GLY A 255 -12.44 -15.48 8.87
N ILE A 256 -11.60 -14.86 9.68
CA ILE A 256 -11.65 -14.87 11.14
C ILE A 256 -11.89 -13.44 11.61
N ARG A 257 -12.89 -13.24 12.48
CA ARG A 257 -13.16 -11.94 13.10
C ARG A 257 -12.70 -11.95 14.56
N VAL A 258 -11.88 -11.00 14.94
CA VAL A 258 -11.34 -10.87 16.29
C VAL A 258 -11.76 -9.52 16.87
N ALA A 259 -12.16 -9.51 18.14
CA ALA A 259 -12.43 -8.26 18.85
C ALA A 259 -11.12 -7.46 18.99
N SER A 260 -11.17 -6.16 18.70
CA SER A 260 -9.97 -5.31 18.66
C SER A 260 -9.22 -5.24 20.01
N ASN A 261 -9.94 -5.40 21.13
CA ASN A 261 -9.34 -5.43 22.46
C ASN A 261 -8.66 -6.77 22.82
N ASN A 262 -8.84 -7.81 22.01
CA ASN A 262 -8.20 -9.11 22.19
C ASN A 262 -6.89 -9.24 21.38
N LEU A 263 -6.59 -8.25 20.55
CA LEU A 263 -5.35 -8.24 19.77
C LEU A 263 -4.22 -7.62 20.57
N LYS A 264 -3.09 -8.29 20.62
CA LYS A 264 -1.87 -7.80 21.25
C LYS A 264 -0.75 -7.65 20.22
N PRO A 265 0.12 -6.64 20.37
CA PRO A 265 1.23 -6.42 19.42
C PRO A 265 2.22 -7.58 19.35
N GLU A 266 2.34 -8.36 20.43
CA GLU A 266 3.24 -9.50 20.53
C GLU A 266 2.69 -10.76 19.83
N GLU A 267 1.40 -10.83 19.63
CA GLU A 267 0.69 -11.94 18.97
C GLU A 267 0.38 -11.60 17.51
#